data_0661da530b6b336b8ed572bb5e0b342b
#
_entry.id   0661da530b6b336b8ed572bb5e0b342b
#
_cell.length_a   1.000
_cell.length_b   1.000
_cell.length_c   1.000
_cell.angle_alpha   90.00
_cell.angle_beta   90.00
_cell.angle_gamma   90.00
#
_symmetry.space_group_name_H-M   'P 1'
#
loop_
_entity.id
_entity.type
_entity.pdbx_description
1 polymer ?
#
loop_
_entity_poly.entity_id
_entity_poly.type
_entity_poly.pdbx_seq_one_letter_code
_entity_poly.pdbx_strand_id
1 'polypeptide(L)'
;MKKILFSLVMLAAMLTPVVLTSCGSDDPVDPTPMEDKNLSGSITTTRTLDASVEYLLDGPLLVEDGGVLNIPAGTVIKAKKGFGSYILVLQGGKINVNGTADKPVTMTADVPNAEQGYWGGLIINGRAPLSGGSTGSTEINSAYSYGGTNTADNSGSITYLKLEATGARSSANVEHNGLTLNGVGNGTKIENVFIPDGADDGIEFFGGSVNVKNLLVVNSDDDMFDMTQGWNGTLENAYGIWEAGYSSSESDPRGVEADGNLDGKYPDQTGQSDFTIKNMTIDLRLAPIAKDHADFAKKSMQDVLKIRRGAKATITNALVKGTGTAQDVIDLDGANAGTSISLTNQLTSVTSADHIKPTTGFPNVKIEAGNTGCPTDIFAWTGYKF
;
A
#
# COMPACT_ATOMS: atom_id res chain seq x y z
N MET A 1 8.60 67.49 -45.07
CA MET A 1 8.66 68.89 -44.62
C MET A 1 8.75 68.95 -43.10
N LYS A 2 9.78 69.70 -42.69
CA LYS A 2 10.08 70.28 -41.38
C LYS A 2 10.38 69.32 -40.19
N LYS A 3 11.71 69.28 -40.00
CA LYS A 3 12.42 69.01 -38.74
C LYS A 3 12.11 70.10 -37.73
N ILE A 4 11.99 69.76 -36.43
CA ILE A 4 12.34 70.70 -35.35
C ILE A 4 13.10 69.92 -34.29
N LEU A 5 14.34 70.32 -34.11
CA LEU A 5 15.36 70.02 -33.17
C LEU A 5 15.14 70.93 -31.95
N PHE A 6 15.19 70.49 -30.72
CA PHE A 6 15.52 71.38 -29.59
C PHE A 6 16.51 70.68 -28.68
N SER A 7 17.60 71.38 -28.52
CA SER A 7 18.71 71.01 -27.67
C SER A 7 18.64 71.67 -26.29
N LEU A 8 19.33 71.03 -25.36
CA LEU A 8 20.16 71.59 -24.25
C LEU A 8 19.37 72.17 -23.05
N VAL A 9 19.75 71.75 -21.83
CA VAL A 9 20.88 72.33 -21.09
C VAL A 9 21.18 71.39 -19.88
N MET A 10 22.49 71.08 -19.70
CA MET A 10 23.05 70.51 -18.46
C MET A 10 22.99 71.52 -17.32
N LEU A 11 22.70 71.04 -16.12
CA LEU A 11 23.10 71.68 -14.88
C LEU A 11 23.68 70.64 -13.96
N ALA A 12 25.00 70.66 -13.83
CA ALA A 12 25.70 69.80 -12.83
C ALA A 12 25.63 70.50 -11.48
N ALA A 13 25.03 69.79 -10.51
CA ALA A 13 25.19 70.15 -9.07
C ALA A 13 26.01 69.04 -8.43
N MET A 14 27.22 69.33 -8.06
CA MET A 14 28.05 68.49 -7.20
C MET A 14 27.48 68.53 -5.78
N LEU A 15 27.05 67.38 -5.27
CA LEU A 15 26.82 67.16 -3.87
C LEU A 15 27.77 66.04 -3.39
N THR A 16 28.65 66.35 -2.53
CA THR A 16 29.57 65.45 -1.86
C THR A 16 28.80 64.48 -0.96
N PRO A 17 29.09 63.15 -1.02
CA PRO A 17 28.49 62.23 -0.07
C PRO A 17 29.21 62.31 1.28
N VAL A 18 28.49 62.62 2.31
CA VAL A 18 28.91 62.36 3.72
C VAL A 18 28.79 60.86 3.94
N VAL A 19 29.92 60.18 4.09
CA VAL A 19 29.99 58.79 4.49
C VAL A 19 29.77 58.74 5.99
N LEU A 20 28.55 58.34 6.39
CA LEU A 20 28.30 57.86 7.75
C LEU A 20 28.56 56.34 7.79
N THR A 21 29.71 55.95 8.29
CA THR A 21 29.98 54.55 8.65
C THR A 21 29.12 54.18 9.85
N SER A 22 28.00 53.54 9.60
CA SER A 22 27.29 52.78 10.65
C SER A 22 27.72 51.31 10.52
N CYS A 23 28.49 50.81 11.44
CA CYS A 23 28.66 49.36 11.65
C CYS A 23 27.37 48.78 12.18
N GLY A 24 26.69 48.05 11.34
CA GLY A 24 25.58 47.17 11.63
C GLY A 24 25.50 46.19 10.52
N SER A 25 26.10 45.00 10.64
CA SER A 25 25.95 43.89 9.73
C SER A 25 24.63 43.18 10.09
N ASP A 26 23.54 43.75 9.62
CA ASP A 26 22.31 42.97 9.40
C ASP A 26 22.24 42.67 7.91
N ASP A 27 22.86 41.57 7.54
CA ASP A 27 22.54 40.95 6.26
C ASP A 27 21.02 40.63 6.31
N PRO A 28 20.26 41.09 5.27
CA PRO A 28 18.87 40.65 5.21
C PRO A 28 18.87 39.14 5.07
N VAL A 29 18.45 38.45 6.15
CA VAL A 29 18.11 37.03 6.08
C VAL A 29 16.97 36.95 5.06
N ASP A 30 17.31 36.50 3.86
CA ASP A 30 16.30 36.18 2.85
C ASP A 30 15.33 35.19 3.51
N PRO A 31 14.04 35.52 3.67
CA PRO A 31 13.15 34.62 4.37
C PRO A 31 13.13 33.31 3.57
N THR A 32 13.69 32.27 4.13
CA THR A 32 13.58 30.91 3.56
C THR A 32 12.09 30.70 3.26
N PRO A 33 11.70 30.41 2.02
CA PRO A 33 10.30 30.19 1.69
C PRO A 33 9.72 29.18 2.67
N MET A 34 8.65 29.54 3.39
CA MET A 34 8.00 28.60 4.30
C MET A 34 7.52 27.41 3.48
N GLU A 35 7.95 26.20 3.87
CA GLU A 35 7.50 24.94 3.24
C GLU A 35 5.97 24.90 3.27
N ASP A 36 5.35 24.63 2.11
CA ASP A 36 3.91 24.43 2.04
C ASP A 36 3.55 23.13 2.75
N LYS A 37 2.87 23.26 3.88
CA LYS A 37 2.47 22.13 4.73
C LYS A 37 1.30 21.33 4.17
N ASN A 38 0.55 21.90 3.23
CA ASN A 38 -0.58 21.22 2.61
C ASN A 38 -0.09 20.37 1.44
N LEU A 39 -0.56 19.13 1.40
CA LEU A 39 -0.31 18.18 0.35
C LEU A 39 -1.60 17.91 -0.41
N SER A 40 -1.69 18.43 -1.62
CA SER A 40 -2.74 18.14 -2.59
C SER A 40 -2.33 18.61 -3.98
N GLY A 41 -3.08 18.25 -5.02
CA GLY A 41 -2.77 18.61 -6.40
C GLY A 41 -1.66 17.78 -7.03
N SER A 42 -0.89 18.36 -7.97
CA SER A 42 0.04 17.62 -8.83
C SER A 42 1.50 17.93 -8.53
N ILE A 43 2.32 16.88 -8.49
CA ILE A 43 3.78 16.93 -8.46
C ILE A 43 4.29 16.52 -9.84
N THR A 44 4.77 17.47 -10.63
CA THR A 44 5.29 17.27 -11.99
C THR A 44 6.81 17.37 -12.09
N THR A 45 7.47 17.76 -10.99
CA THR A 45 8.93 17.85 -10.84
C THR A 45 9.35 17.20 -9.54
N THR A 46 10.60 17.33 -9.14
CA THR A 46 11.03 16.78 -7.84
C THR A 46 10.58 17.68 -6.68
N ARG A 47 9.84 17.11 -5.75
CA ARG A 47 9.53 17.69 -4.43
C ARG A 47 10.13 16.82 -3.34
N THR A 48 10.91 17.42 -2.44
CA THR A 48 11.44 16.75 -1.25
C THR A 48 10.82 17.40 -0.01
N LEU A 49 10.18 16.59 0.82
CA LEU A 49 9.57 17.06 2.07
C LEU A 49 10.65 17.31 3.13
N ASP A 50 10.34 18.15 4.12
CA ASP A 50 11.18 18.40 5.28
C ASP A 50 10.65 17.57 6.47
N ALA A 51 11.48 16.69 7.03
CA ALA A 51 11.09 15.83 8.15
C ALA A 51 10.80 16.60 9.46
N SER A 52 11.16 17.88 9.56
CA SER A 52 10.81 18.75 10.69
C SER A 52 9.39 19.32 10.59
N VAL A 53 8.73 19.16 9.45
CA VAL A 53 7.39 19.68 9.16
C VAL A 53 6.38 18.54 9.23
N GLU A 54 5.28 18.77 9.96
CA GLU A 54 4.10 17.92 9.91
C GLU A 54 3.22 18.38 8.74
N TYR A 55 2.98 17.48 7.79
CA TYR A 55 2.20 17.77 6.58
C TYR A 55 0.74 17.39 6.75
N LEU A 56 -0.15 18.11 6.07
CA LEU A 56 -1.58 17.83 5.98
C LEU A 56 -1.97 17.47 4.56
N LEU A 57 -2.39 16.22 4.34
CA LEU A 57 -2.99 15.77 3.10
C LEU A 57 -4.48 16.13 3.11
N ASP A 58 -4.86 17.16 2.35
CA ASP A 58 -6.23 17.72 2.36
C ASP A 58 -6.97 17.53 1.04
N GLY A 59 -6.49 16.64 0.19
CA GLY A 59 -7.05 16.26 -1.10
C GLY A 59 -6.16 15.24 -1.80
N PRO A 60 -6.49 14.88 -3.06
CA PRO A 60 -5.66 13.99 -3.85
C PRO A 60 -4.29 14.60 -4.09
N LEU A 61 -3.20 13.88 -3.78
CA LEU A 61 -1.84 14.22 -4.17
C LEU A 61 -1.41 13.29 -5.30
N LEU A 62 -1.21 13.85 -6.49
CA LEU A 62 -0.86 13.11 -7.70
C LEU A 62 0.63 13.30 -8.00
N VAL A 63 1.41 12.23 -8.07
CA VAL A 63 2.79 12.27 -8.57
C VAL A 63 2.75 11.88 -10.04
N GLU A 64 2.83 12.86 -10.92
CA GLU A 64 2.65 12.69 -12.35
C GLU A 64 3.91 12.18 -13.07
N ASP A 65 3.80 11.86 -14.37
CA ASP A 65 4.92 11.42 -15.20
C ASP A 65 6.09 12.43 -15.13
N GLY A 66 7.27 11.97 -14.76
CA GLY A 66 8.45 12.80 -14.50
C GLY A 66 8.50 13.45 -13.11
N GLY A 67 7.40 13.46 -12.37
CA GLY A 67 7.36 13.91 -10.98
C GLY A 67 8.05 12.95 -10.02
N VAL A 68 8.67 13.48 -8.97
CA VAL A 68 9.32 12.67 -7.92
C VAL A 68 8.98 13.27 -6.56
N LEU A 69 8.34 12.46 -5.70
CA LEU A 69 8.10 12.80 -4.30
C LEU A 69 9.12 12.09 -3.40
N ASN A 70 10.00 12.85 -2.74
CA ASN A 70 10.93 12.33 -1.76
C ASN A 70 10.43 12.62 -0.34
N ILE A 71 10.33 11.58 0.47
CA ILE A 71 9.84 11.65 1.85
C ILE A 71 10.96 11.14 2.78
N PRO A 72 11.68 12.04 3.46
CA PRO A 72 12.77 11.68 4.38
C PRO A 72 12.31 10.91 5.61
N ALA A 73 13.26 10.24 6.26
CA ALA A 73 13.02 9.49 7.49
C ALA A 73 12.46 10.39 8.62
N GLY A 74 11.40 9.91 9.29
CA GLY A 74 10.72 10.60 10.39
C GLY A 74 9.66 11.60 9.94
N THR A 75 9.41 11.76 8.63
CA THR A 75 8.31 12.61 8.14
C THR A 75 6.96 12.07 8.60
N VAL A 76 6.07 12.97 9.02
CA VAL A 76 4.68 12.68 9.37
C VAL A 76 3.76 13.38 8.39
N ILE A 77 2.87 12.62 7.75
CA ILE A 77 1.80 13.11 6.88
C ILE A 77 0.47 12.74 7.53
N LYS A 78 -0.31 13.76 7.88
CA LYS A 78 -1.66 13.61 8.42
C LYS A 78 -2.69 13.83 7.33
N ALA A 79 -3.58 12.88 7.13
CA ALA A 79 -4.62 12.95 6.11
C ALA A 79 -5.97 13.38 6.70
N LYS A 80 -6.67 14.27 6.03
CA LYS A 80 -8.07 14.60 6.34
C LYS A 80 -8.99 13.43 6.03
N LYS A 81 -10.09 13.35 6.79
CA LYS A 81 -11.12 12.35 6.56
C LYS A 81 -11.72 12.46 5.17
N GLY A 82 -11.82 11.32 4.51
CA GLY A 82 -12.62 11.15 3.30
C GLY A 82 -11.92 10.43 2.16
N PHE A 83 -12.73 9.91 1.26
CA PHE A 83 -12.33 9.19 0.04
C PHE A 83 -11.39 9.99 -0.87
N GLY A 84 -11.51 11.32 -0.91
CA GLY A 84 -10.66 12.18 -1.72
C GLY A 84 -9.28 12.46 -1.15
N SER A 85 -8.96 12.03 0.06
CA SER A 85 -7.64 12.21 0.66
C SER A 85 -6.79 10.95 0.41
N TYR A 86 -5.94 10.97 -0.61
CA TYR A 86 -5.05 9.85 -0.97
C TYR A 86 -3.79 10.33 -1.69
N ILE A 87 -2.77 9.49 -1.73
CA ILE A 87 -1.57 9.72 -2.54
C ILE A 87 -1.59 8.72 -3.70
N LEU A 88 -1.50 9.23 -4.93
CA LEU A 88 -1.45 8.41 -6.15
C LEU A 88 -0.22 8.76 -6.97
N VAL A 89 0.63 7.76 -7.17
CA VAL A 89 1.74 7.82 -8.11
C VAL A 89 1.24 7.34 -9.46
N LEU A 90 1.17 8.23 -10.44
CA LEU A 90 0.79 7.92 -11.81
C LEU A 90 1.94 7.25 -12.58
N GLN A 91 1.63 6.62 -13.69
CA GLN A 91 2.63 5.99 -14.55
C GLN A 91 3.77 6.95 -14.93
N GLY A 92 5.00 6.61 -14.55
CA GLY A 92 6.21 7.44 -14.79
C GLY A 92 6.52 8.43 -13.68
N GLY A 93 5.60 8.64 -12.72
CA GLY A 93 5.89 9.28 -11.45
C GLY A 93 6.69 8.38 -10.53
N LYS A 94 7.31 8.95 -9.50
CA LYS A 94 8.08 8.21 -8.49
C LYS A 94 7.83 8.70 -7.08
N ILE A 95 7.76 7.76 -6.16
CA ILE A 95 7.74 8.05 -4.72
C ILE A 95 8.95 7.38 -4.05
N ASN A 96 9.69 8.13 -3.26
CA ASN A 96 10.81 7.63 -2.46
C ASN A 96 10.52 7.87 -0.97
N VAL A 97 10.01 6.85 -0.29
CA VAL A 97 9.80 6.86 1.16
C VAL A 97 11.07 6.32 1.80
N ASN A 98 11.85 7.19 2.41
CA ASN A 98 13.19 6.89 2.92
C ASN A 98 13.18 6.78 4.47
N GLY A 99 12.21 6.08 5.03
CA GLY A 99 12.18 5.77 6.47
C GLY A 99 13.36 4.89 6.90
N THR A 100 13.61 4.88 8.20
CA THR A 100 14.56 3.97 8.88
C THR A 100 13.88 3.31 10.06
N ALA A 101 14.48 2.26 10.62
CA ALA A 101 13.92 1.58 11.79
C ALA A 101 13.72 2.53 12.99
N ASP A 102 14.65 3.46 13.19
CA ASP A 102 14.57 4.45 14.28
C ASP A 102 13.68 5.66 13.97
N LYS A 103 13.47 5.94 12.67
CA LYS A 103 12.69 7.09 12.18
C LYS A 103 11.83 6.66 10.99
N PRO A 104 10.77 5.85 11.21
CA PRO A 104 9.86 5.49 10.12
C PRO A 104 9.14 6.73 9.59
N VAL A 105 8.70 6.66 8.34
CA VAL A 105 7.71 7.61 7.81
C VAL A 105 6.33 7.15 8.26
N THR A 106 5.50 8.08 8.71
CA THR A 106 4.12 7.80 9.14
C THR A 106 3.14 8.60 8.30
N MET A 107 2.20 7.90 7.68
CA MET A 107 1.04 8.46 7.02
C MET A 107 -0.20 8.00 7.80
N THR A 108 -0.94 8.94 8.38
CA THR A 108 -2.00 8.63 9.35
C THR A 108 -3.13 9.65 9.25
N ALA A 109 -4.20 9.44 10.00
CA ALA A 109 -5.29 10.40 10.14
C ALA A 109 -4.86 11.70 10.85
N ASP A 110 -5.54 12.80 10.56
CA ASP A 110 -5.31 14.11 11.23
C ASP A 110 -5.95 14.18 12.63
N VAL A 111 -6.57 13.11 13.08
CA VAL A 111 -7.15 12.96 14.43
C VAL A 111 -6.56 11.73 15.14
N PRO A 112 -6.42 11.75 16.46
CA PRO A 112 -5.98 10.58 17.21
C PRO A 112 -7.08 9.51 17.24
N ASN A 113 -6.69 8.24 17.29
CA ASN A 113 -7.59 7.08 17.36
C ASN A 113 -8.67 7.10 16.28
N ALA A 114 -8.27 7.43 15.06
CA ALA A 114 -9.16 7.38 13.91
C ALA A 114 -9.66 5.94 13.70
N GLU A 115 -10.91 5.81 13.29
CA GLU A 115 -11.46 4.55 12.80
C GLU A 115 -10.81 4.14 11.47
N GLN A 116 -10.83 2.86 11.15
CA GLN A 116 -10.43 2.36 9.83
C GLN A 116 -11.25 3.05 8.73
N GLY A 117 -10.68 3.20 7.53
CA GLY A 117 -11.34 3.92 6.43
C GLY A 117 -11.36 5.44 6.58
N TYR A 118 -10.49 6.00 7.43
CA TYR A 118 -10.47 7.45 7.64
C TYR A 118 -10.05 8.21 6.38
N TRP A 119 -9.05 7.70 5.65
CA TRP A 119 -8.53 8.27 4.40
C TRP A 119 -8.18 7.18 3.38
N GLY A 120 -7.86 7.55 2.14
CA GLY A 120 -7.69 6.61 1.05
C GLY A 120 -6.49 5.65 1.20
N GLY A 121 -5.30 6.17 1.44
CA GLY A 121 -4.08 5.36 1.43
C GLY A 121 -3.10 5.74 0.34
N LEU A 122 -2.22 4.80 -0.03
CA LEU A 122 -1.19 4.98 -1.05
C LEU A 122 -1.41 4.06 -2.25
N ILE A 123 -1.50 4.66 -3.45
CA ILE A 123 -1.69 3.94 -4.71
C ILE A 123 -0.49 4.20 -5.63
N ILE A 124 0.00 3.15 -6.29
CA ILE A 124 1.10 3.25 -7.26
C ILE A 124 0.68 2.59 -8.58
N ASN A 125 0.65 3.37 -9.66
CA ASN A 125 0.38 2.93 -11.01
C ASN A 125 1.68 2.76 -11.80
N GLY A 126 2.07 1.52 -12.08
CA GLY A 126 3.25 1.19 -12.86
C GLY A 126 2.91 0.84 -14.32
N ARG A 127 3.96 0.47 -15.07
CA ARG A 127 3.92 0.09 -16.49
C ARG A 127 4.25 -1.38 -16.73
N ALA A 128 4.18 -2.23 -15.69
CA ALA A 128 4.43 -3.66 -15.83
C ALA A 128 3.20 -4.40 -16.38
N PRO A 129 3.39 -5.62 -16.95
CA PRO A 129 2.31 -6.37 -17.56
C PRO A 129 1.20 -6.77 -16.60
N LEU A 130 -0.01 -6.83 -17.14
CA LEU A 130 -1.20 -7.39 -16.51
C LEU A 130 -1.59 -8.68 -17.22
N SER A 131 -2.50 -9.47 -16.67
CA SER A 131 -3.13 -10.58 -17.37
C SER A 131 -3.77 -10.08 -18.67
N GLY A 132 -3.60 -10.85 -19.75
CA GLY A 132 -4.04 -10.47 -21.09
C GLY A 132 -3.22 -9.39 -21.78
N GLY A 133 -2.15 -8.88 -21.16
CA GLY A 133 -1.29 -7.85 -21.77
C GLY A 133 -1.97 -6.48 -21.97
N SER A 134 -3.09 -6.25 -21.30
CA SER A 134 -3.89 -5.02 -21.41
C SER A 134 -3.40 -3.93 -20.44
N THR A 135 -3.96 -2.74 -20.57
CA THR A 135 -3.93 -1.70 -19.55
C THR A 135 -5.20 -1.77 -18.71
N GLY A 136 -5.09 -1.44 -17.42
CA GLY A 136 -6.20 -1.28 -16.50
C GLY A 136 -6.46 0.19 -16.16
N SER A 137 -7.53 0.43 -15.42
CA SER A 137 -7.84 1.73 -14.82
C SER A 137 -8.04 1.54 -13.34
N THR A 138 -7.60 2.51 -12.52
CA THR A 138 -7.78 2.41 -11.08
C THR A 138 -9.26 2.34 -10.71
N GLU A 139 -9.55 1.61 -9.67
CA GLU A 139 -10.89 1.45 -9.13
C GLU A 139 -11.49 2.79 -8.69
N ILE A 140 -10.69 3.60 -8.03
CA ILE A 140 -11.12 4.91 -7.50
C ILE A 140 -11.43 5.95 -8.57
N ASN A 141 -10.84 5.84 -9.77
CA ASN A 141 -11.06 6.77 -10.88
C ASN A 141 -10.57 6.17 -12.19
N SER A 142 -11.47 5.86 -13.09
CA SER A 142 -11.17 5.25 -14.40
C SER A 142 -10.32 6.14 -15.34
N ALA A 143 -10.09 7.40 -15.02
CA ALA A 143 -9.17 8.28 -15.77
C ALA A 143 -7.69 7.95 -15.51
N TYR A 144 -7.35 7.25 -14.43
CA TYR A 144 -6.00 6.89 -14.08
C TYR A 144 -5.67 5.47 -14.52
N SER A 145 -4.88 5.36 -15.58
CA SER A 145 -4.48 4.08 -16.16
C SER A 145 -3.23 3.50 -15.51
N TYR A 146 -3.07 2.18 -15.63
CA TYR A 146 -1.87 1.43 -15.24
C TYR A 146 -1.63 0.24 -16.16
N GLY A 147 -0.50 -0.45 -15.98
CA GLY A 147 -0.12 -1.60 -16.81
C GLY A 147 0.63 -1.20 -18.07
N GLY A 148 1.17 -2.19 -18.76
CA GLY A 148 1.98 -2.02 -19.95
C GLY A 148 2.84 -3.24 -20.23
N THR A 149 4.08 -3.05 -20.69
CA THR A 149 4.99 -4.12 -21.08
C THR A 149 6.34 -4.12 -20.37
N ASN A 150 6.56 -3.17 -19.45
CA ASN A 150 7.83 -3.01 -18.77
C ASN A 150 7.86 -3.75 -17.43
N THR A 151 8.27 -5.01 -17.42
CA THR A 151 8.40 -5.83 -16.20
C THR A 151 9.34 -5.19 -15.15
N ALA A 152 10.35 -4.44 -15.61
CA ALA A 152 11.32 -3.76 -14.74
C ALA A 152 10.93 -2.30 -14.46
N ASP A 153 9.65 -1.94 -14.61
CA ASP A 153 9.15 -0.62 -14.27
C ASP A 153 9.54 -0.24 -12.84
N ASN A 154 9.88 1.05 -12.65
CA ASN A 154 10.40 1.57 -11.39
C ASN A 154 9.66 2.84 -10.99
N SER A 155 8.75 2.68 -10.05
CA SER A 155 7.97 3.77 -9.44
C SER A 155 8.62 4.35 -8.16
N GLY A 156 9.88 4.01 -7.88
CA GLY A 156 10.63 4.51 -6.72
C GLY A 156 10.95 3.46 -5.67
N SER A 157 10.98 3.88 -4.41
CA SER A 157 11.31 2.99 -3.28
C SER A 157 10.51 3.34 -2.03
N ILE A 158 10.12 2.30 -1.29
CA ILE A 158 9.45 2.44 0.01
C ILE A 158 10.23 1.64 1.05
N THR A 159 10.66 2.31 2.12
CA THR A 159 11.33 1.67 3.26
C THR A 159 10.81 2.25 4.57
N TYR A 160 10.46 1.39 5.52
CA TYR A 160 9.98 1.73 6.88
C TYR A 160 8.82 2.74 6.86
N LEU A 161 7.71 2.31 6.27
CA LEU A 161 6.48 3.08 6.15
C LEU A 161 5.39 2.53 7.07
N LYS A 162 4.70 3.42 7.79
CA LYS A 162 3.44 3.16 8.47
C LYS A 162 2.30 3.81 7.69
N LEU A 163 1.27 3.03 7.34
CA LEU A 163 0.02 3.48 6.71
C LEU A 163 -1.13 3.14 7.64
N GLU A 164 -1.65 4.12 8.38
CA GLU A 164 -2.61 3.91 9.46
C GLU A 164 -3.99 4.45 9.11
N ALA A 165 -5.05 3.72 9.44
CA ALA A 165 -6.47 4.09 9.27
C ALA A 165 -6.87 4.36 7.79
N THR A 166 -6.35 3.57 6.87
CA THR A 166 -6.59 3.63 5.43
C THR A 166 -7.89 2.94 5.00
N GLY A 167 -8.17 2.90 3.70
CA GLY A 167 -9.27 2.12 3.13
C GLY A 167 -10.58 2.91 3.01
N ALA A 168 -10.54 4.24 2.85
CA ALA A 168 -11.76 5.02 2.67
C ALA A 168 -12.52 4.59 1.41
N ARG A 169 -13.83 4.43 1.53
CA ARG A 169 -14.70 4.00 0.43
C ARG A 169 -15.72 5.06 0.04
N SER A 170 -16.10 5.11 -1.22
CA SER A 170 -17.21 5.94 -1.72
C SER A 170 -18.49 5.13 -1.94
N SER A 171 -18.37 3.83 -2.13
CA SER A 171 -19.45 2.85 -2.27
C SER A 171 -18.92 1.46 -1.93
N ALA A 172 -19.78 0.45 -1.93
CA ALA A 172 -19.39 -0.96 -1.72
C ALA A 172 -18.53 -1.58 -2.84
N ASN A 173 -18.22 -0.85 -3.91
CA ASN A 173 -17.44 -1.33 -5.04
C ASN A 173 -16.43 -0.28 -5.53
N VAL A 174 -16.16 0.75 -4.76
CA VAL A 174 -15.16 1.80 -5.08
C VAL A 174 -14.48 2.18 -3.78
N GLU A 175 -13.39 1.52 -3.52
CA GLU A 175 -12.68 1.47 -2.26
C GLU A 175 -11.20 1.76 -2.44
N HIS A 176 -10.56 2.14 -1.37
CA HIS A 176 -9.12 2.24 -1.26
C HIS A 176 -8.61 1.14 -0.35
N ASN A 177 -7.46 0.60 -0.65
CA ASN A 177 -6.71 -0.29 0.22
C ASN A 177 -5.70 0.46 1.10
N GLY A 178 -4.99 -0.25 1.93
CA GLY A 178 -3.84 0.32 2.63
C GLY A 178 -2.75 0.73 1.64
N LEU A 179 -2.28 -0.23 0.84
CA LEU A 179 -1.31 -0.03 -0.23
C LEU A 179 -1.80 -0.73 -1.51
N THR A 180 -2.13 0.04 -2.54
CA THR A 180 -2.55 -0.49 -3.84
C THR A 180 -1.41 -0.43 -4.86
N LEU A 181 -1.09 -1.56 -5.49
CA LEU A 181 0.03 -1.72 -6.43
C LEU A 181 -0.47 -2.15 -7.81
N ASN A 182 -0.77 -1.19 -8.66
CA ASN A 182 -1.36 -1.36 -9.98
C ASN A 182 -0.28 -1.51 -11.06
N GLY A 183 -0.03 -2.70 -11.58
CA GLY A 183 0.94 -2.93 -12.65
C GLY A 183 2.36 -2.46 -12.29
N VAL A 184 2.75 -2.57 -11.01
CA VAL A 184 4.06 -2.12 -10.53
C VAL A 184 5.13 -3.16 -10.89
N GLY A 185 6.26 -2.70 -11.44
CA GLY A 185 7.34 -3.57 -11.88
C GLY A 185 8.38 -3.89 -10.81
N ASN A 186 9.20 -4.90 -11.07
CA ASN A 186 10.22 -5.39 -10.13
C ASN A 186 11.44 -4.45 -9.97
N GLY A 187 11.49 -3.34 -10.72
CA GLY A 187 12.44 -2.24 -10.48
C GLY A 187 12.06 -1.37 -9.28
N THR A 188 10.81 -1.44 -8.80
CA THR A 188 10.34 -0.75 -7.60
C THR A 188 10.71 -1.54 -6.36
N LYS A 189 11.25 -0.87 -5.34
CA LYS A 189 11.64 -1.48 -4.07
C LYS A 189 10.61 -1.18 -2.99
N ILE A 190 10.07 -2.23 -2.31
CA ILE A 190 9.12 -2.07 -1.20
C ILE A 190 9.54 -3.00 -0.06
N GLU A 191 9.97 -2.42 1.06
CA GLU A 191 10.45 -3.17 2.23
C GLU A 191 10.02 -2.47 3.53
N ASN A 192 9.68 -3.27 4.55
CA ASN A 192 9.34 -2.79 5.90
C ASN A 192 8.12 -1.85 5.88
N VAL A 193 6.95 -2.42 5.64
CA VAL A 193 5.67 -1.71 5.63
C VAL A 193 4.79 -2.22 6.76
N PHE A 194 4.13 -1.31 7.45
CA PHE A 194 3.17 -1.59 8.51
C PHE A 194 1.84 -0.92 8.21
N ILE A 195 0.78 -1.71 8.14
CA ILE A 195 -0.57 -1.26 7.78
C ILE A 195 -1.54 -1.73 8.86
N PRO A 196 -1.80 -0.91 9.88
CA PRO A 196 -2.83 -1.17 10.87
C PRO A 196 -4.15 -0.51 10.50
N ASP A 197 -5.25 -1.18 10.84
CA ASP A 197 -6.62 -0.65 10.82
C ASP A 197 -7.03 -0.11 9.44
N GLY A 198 -6.92 -0.95 8.40
CA GLY A 198 -7.44 -0.70 7.04
C GLY A 198 -8.91 -1.11 6.93
N ALA A 199 -9.76 -0.32 6.26
CA ALA A 199 -11.18 -0.62 6.07
C ALA A 199 -11.49 -1.44 4.81
N ASP A 200 -10.48 -1.88 4.13
CA ASP A 200 -10.50 -2.78 2.99
C ASP A 200 -9.24 -3.65 3.07
N ASP A 201 -8.59 -4.00 1.95
CA ASP A 201 -7.38 -4.80 1.99
C ASP A 201 -6.21 -4.10 2.67
N GLY A 202 -5.36 -4.88 3.32
CA GLY A 202 -4.08 -4.39 3.80
C GLY A 202 -3.18 -3.97 2.64
N ILE A 203 -2.97 -4.88 1.70
CA ILE A 203 -2.26 -4.63 0.43
C ILE A 203 -2.95 -5.36 -0.71
N GLU A 204 -3.08 -4.69 -1.86
CA GLU A 204 -3.62 -5.31 -3.05
C GLU A 204 -2.71 -5.11 -4.27
N PHE A 205 -2.51 -6.19 -5.04
CA PHE A 205 -1.68 -6.25 -6.24
C PHE A 205 -2.52 -6.48 -7.48
N PHE A 206 -2.67 -5.46 -8.31
CA PHE A 206 -3.31 -5.55 -9.63
C PHE A 206 -2.27 -5.80 -10.72
N GLY A 207 -1.89 -7.05 -10.93
CA GLY A 207 -0.86 -7.40 -11.90
C GLY A 207 0.54 -6.89 -11.56
N GLY A 208 1.42 -6.88 -12.55
CA GLY A 208 2.81 -6.46 -12.36
C GLY A 208 3.71 -7.54 -11.75
N SER A 209 4.89 -7.12 -11.33
CA SER A 209 5.97 -8.04 -10.89
C SER A 209 6.75 -7.53 -9.69
N VAL A 210 6.24 -6.53 -8.99
CA VAL A 210 6.90 -5.95 -7.81
C VAL A 210 7.04 -6.98 -6.70
N ASN A 211 8.16 -6.92 -5.98
CA ASN A 211 8.39 -7.70 -4.78
C ASN A 211 8.18 -6.85 -3.53
N VAL A 212 7.55 -7.44 -2.51
CA VAL A 212 7.36 -6.81 -1.20
C VAL A 212 8.01 -7.67 -0.12
N LYS A 213 8.71 -7.02 0.80
CA LYS A 213 9.42 -7.69 1.89
C LYS A 213 9.12 -7.04 3.23
N ASN A 214 8.92 -7.88 4.26
CA ASN A 214 8.64 -7.48 5.64
C ASN A 214 7.38 -6.62 5.76
N LEU A 215 6.23 -7.22 5.51
CA LEU A 215 4.91 -6.61 5.59
C LEU A 215 4.18 -7.08 6.86
N LEU A 216 3.74 -6.13 7.67
CA LEU A 216 2.85 -6.36 8.80
C LEU A 216 1.51 -5.70 8.54
N VAL A 217 0.43 -6.47 8.54
CA VAL A 217 -0.96 -6.00 8.44
C VAL A 217 -1.70 -6.37 9.72
N VAL A 218 -2.44 -5.42 10.28
CA VAL A 218 -3.23 -5.64 11.52
C VAL A 218 -4.63 -5.10 11.30
N ASN A 219 -5.65 -5.93 11.57
CA ASN A 219 -7.07 -5.55 11.51
C ASN A 219 -7.50 -5.01 10.13
N SER A 220 -7.12 -5.68 9.04
CA SER A 220 -7.69 -5.43 7.72
C SER A 220 -9.15 -5.85 7.69
N ASP A 221 -10.03 -5.05 7.10
CA ASP A 221 -11.48 -5.31 7.16
C ASP A 221 -11.89 -6.37 6.14
N ASP A 222 -11.28 -6.38 4.95
CA ASP A 222 -11.43 -7.46 3.99
C ASP A 222 -10.18 -8.35 4.01
N ASP A 223 -9.39 -8.38 2.97
CA ASP A 223 -8.27 -9.30 2.87
C ASP A 223 -6.97 -8.70 3.45
N MET A 224 -6.15 -9.52 4.10
CA MET A 224 -4.86 -9.05 4.58
C MET A 224 -3.89 -8.84 3.42
N PHE A 225 -3.92 -9.78 2.44
CA PHE A 225 -3.08 -9.77 1.25
C PHE A 225 -3.90 -10.22 0.04
N ASP A 226 -4.23 -9.32 -0.89
CA ASP A 226 -4.93 -9.66 -2.13
C ASP A 226 -4.03 -9.56 -3.36
N MET A 227 -4.13 -10.53 -4.26
CA MET A 227 -3.38 -10.67 -5.49
C MET A 227 -4.31 -10.93 -6.66
N THR A 228 -4.33 -10.03 -7.62
CA THR A 228 -5.20 -10.18 -8.78
C THR A 228 -4.51 -9.81 -10.09
N GLN A 229 -5.19 -9.95 -11.17
CA GLN A 229 -4.89 -9.42 -12.51
C GLN A 229 -3.49 -9.78 -13.05
N GLY A 230 -2.97 -10.98 -12.71
CA GLY A 230 -1.72 -11.48 -13.26
C GLY A 230 -0.46 -11.05 -12.49
N TRP A 231 -0.57 -10.71 -11.21
CA TRP A 231 0.62 -10.46 -10.41
C TRP A 231 1.52 -11.69 -10.31
N ASN A 232 2.83 -11.48 -10.53
CA ASN A 232 3.84 -12.56 -10.56
C ASN A 232 5.10 -12.26 -9.74
N GLY A 233 4.97 -11.43 -8.70
CA GLY A 233 6.05 -11.10 -7.79
C GLY A 233 6.20 -12.06 -6.61
N THR A 234 6.97 -11.58 -5.62
CA THR A 234 7.22 -12.30 -4.36
C THR A 234 6.83 -11.42 -3.17
N LEU A 235 6.03 -11.98 -2.25
CA LEU A 235 5.80 -11.44 -0.92
C LEU A 235 6.62 -12.26 0.08
N GLU A 236 7.64 -11.65 0.70
CA GLU A 236 8.54 -12.30 1.64
C GLU A 236 8.40 -11.72 3.04
N ASN A 237 8.24 -12.56 4.05
CA ASN A 237 8.02 -12.19 5.45
C ASN A 237 6.73 -11.34 5.61
N ALA A 238 5.59 -11.97 5.42
CA ALA A 238 4.28 -11.37 5.60
C ALA A 238 3.64 -11.83 6.92
N TYR A 239 3.13 -10.89 7.70
CA TYR A 239 2.44 -11.20 8.95
C TYR A 239 1.10 -10.47 9.00
N GLY A 240 0.02 -11.22 9.03
CA GLY A 240 -1.35 -10.71 9.16
C GLY A 240 -1.93 -11.03 10.53
N ILE A 241 -2.60 -10.08 11.17
CA ILE A 241 -3.17 -10.22 12.51
C ILE A 241 -4.61 -9.72 12.54
N TRP A 242 -5.50 -10.49 13.10
CA TRP A 242 -6.74 -9.99 13.69
C TRP A 242 -6.64 -10.02 15.20
N GLU A 243 -6.71 -8.87 15.83
CA GLU A 243 -6.57 -8.71 17.27
C GLU A 243 -7.79 -9.19 18.06
N ALA A 244 -7.60 -9.41 19.34
CA ALA A 244 -8.69 -9.71 20.24
C ALA A 244 -9.74 -8.59 20.24
N GLY A 245 -11.00 -8.95 19.97
CA GLY A 245 -12.11 -7.99 19.93
C GLY A 245 -12.35 -7.34 18.56
N TYR A 246 -11.50 -7.57 17.56
CA TYR A 246 -11.74 -7.11 16.21
C TYR A 246 -13.02 -7.70 15.59
N SER A 247 -13.62 -7.00 14.67
CA SER A 247 -14.81 -7.43 13.94
C SER A 247 -14.80 -6.78 12.56
N SER A 248 -14.76 -7.60 11.52
CA SER A 248 -14.88 -7.13 10.15
C SER A 248 -16.30 -6.67 9.82
N SER A 249 -16.44 -5.73 8.90
CA SER A 249 -17.74 -5.37 8.31
C SER A 249 -18.00 -6.13 7.00
N GLU A 250 -16.99 -6.78 6.43
CA GLU A 250 -17.10 -7.55 5.21
C GLU A 250 -17.74 -8.93 5.41
N SER A 251 -18.25 -9.51 4.33
CA SER A 251 -18.98 -10.78 4.37
C SER A 251 -18.07 -12.00 4.23
N ASP A 252 -16.90 -11.81 3.64
CA ASP A 252 -15.99 -12.88 3.23
C ASP A 252 -14.49 -12.57 3.40
N PRO A 253 -14.07 -11.96 4.52
CA PRO A 253 -12.69 -11.54 4.73
C PRO A 253 -11.72 -12.73 4.80
N ARG A 254 -10.51 -12.55 4.28
CA ARG A 254 -9.49 -13.61 4.15
C ARG A 254 -8.12 -13.19 4.66
N GLY A 255 -7.29 -14.18 4.85
CA GLY A 255 -5.86 -13.95 5.09
C GLY A 255 -5.12 -13.66 3.78
N VAL A 256 -5.39 -14.48 2.77
CA VAL A 256 -4.93 -14.29 1.38
C VAL A 256 -6.11 -14.53 0.46
N GLU A 257 -6.40 -13.59 -0.41
CA GLU A 257 -7.18 -13.81 -1.60
C GLU A 257 -6.27 -13.79 -2.84
N ALA A 258 -6.53 -14.63 -3.83
CA ALA A 258 -5.79 -14.58 -5.09
C ALA A 258 -6.65 -14.98 -6.28
N ASP A 259 -6.78 -14.05 -7.21
CA ASP A 259 -7.42 -14.24 -8.50
C ASP A 259 -6.39 -14.30 -9.64
N GLY A 260 -6.62 -15.16 -10.62
CA GLY A 260 -5.74 -15.27 -11.78
C GLY A 260 -5.78 -14.04 -12.69
N ASN A 261 -6.94 -13.43 -12.81
CA ASN A 261 -7.23 -12.26 -13.64
C ASN A 261 -8.20 -11.33 -12.90
N LEU A 262 -8.48 -10.16 -13.47
CA LEU A 262 -9.38 -9.18 -12.84
C LEU A 262 -10.75 -9.79 -12.54
N ASP A 263 -11.06 -9.98 -11.29
CA ASP A 263 -12.33 -10.54 -10.74
C ASP A 263 -12.79 -11.84 -11.43
N GLY A 264 -11.88 -12.61 -12.00
CA GLY A 264 -12.22 -13.81 -12.76
C GLY A 264 -13.01 -13.57 -14.05
N LYS A 265 -13.12 -12.33 -14.50
CA LYS A 265 -13.87 -11.96 -15.72
C LYS A 265 -13.25 -12.50 -17.02
N TYR A 266 -11.98 -12.89 -16.98
CA TYR A 266 -11.19 -13.20 -18.16
C TYR A 266 -10.37 -14.50 -17.99
N PRO A 267 -11.03 -15.66 -17.81
CA PRO A 267 -10.37 -16.92 -17.48
C PRO A 267 -9.41 -17.43 -18.56
N ASP A 268 -9.62 -17.04 -19.82
CA ASP A 268 -8.81 -17.46 -20.97
C ASP A 268 -7.62 -16.53 -21.27
N GLN A 269 -7.45 -15.45 -20.50
CA GLN A 269 -6.30 -14.55 -20.66
C GLN A 269 -4.99 -15.26 -20.34
N THR A 270 -3.95 -14.95 -21.10
CA THR A 270 -2.57 -15.33 -20.79
C THR A 270 -2.05 -14.49 -19.62
N GLY A 271 -1.05 -15.02 -18.90
CA GLY A 271 -0.44 -14.27 -17.79
C GLY A 271 -1.35 -14.17 -16.57
N GLN A 272 -2.09 -15.24 -16.26
CA GLN A 272 -2.79 -15.37 -14.97
C GLN A 272 -1.80 -15.20 -13.82
N SER A 273 -2.27 -14.79 -12.64
CA SER A 273 -1.41 -14.62 -11.45
C SER A 273 -0.61 -15.90 -11.15
N ASP A 274 0.71 -15.77 -11.03
CA ASP A 274 1.65 -16.86 -10.68
C ASP A 274 2.71 -16.30 -9.73
N PHE A 275 2.43 -16.34 -8.44
CA PHE A 275 3.16 -15.60 -7.43
C PHE A 275 3.79 -16.50 -6.36
N THR A 276 4.67 -15.91 -5.57
CA THR A 276 5.35 -16.60 -4.47
C THR A 276 5.13 -15.85 -3.14
N ILE A 277 4.74 -16.59 -2.09
CA ILE A 277 4.77 -16.10 -0.70
C ILE A 277 5.76 -16.95 0.11
N LYS A 278 6.66 -16.29 0.85
CA LYS A 278 7.67 -16.95 1.69
C LYS A 278 7.57 -16.43 3.12
N ASN A 279 7.62 -17.33 4.10
CA ASN A 279 7.58 -16.99 5.52
C ASN A 279 6.33 -16.15 5.86
N MET A 280 5.15 -16.73 5.78
CA MET A 280 3.91 -16.04 6.09
C MET A 280 3.34 -16.53 7.43
N THR A 281 2.78 -15.60 8.21
CA THR A 281 1.95 -15.94 9.38
C THR A 281 0.60 -15.23 9.29
N ILE A 282 -0.48 -15.98 9.53
CA ILE A 282 -1.82 -15.44 9.81
C ILE A 282 -2.17 -15.77 11.25
N ASP A 283 -2.39 -14.73 12.07
CA ASP A 283 -2.58 -14.83 13.53
C ASP A 283 -3.97 -14.31 13.91
N LEU A 284 -4.92 -15.23 14.12
CA LEU A 284 -6.30 -14.91 14.46
C LEU A 284 -6.48 -14.93 15.98
N ARG A 285 -6.36 -13.78 16.63
CA ARG A 285 -6.43 -13.64 18.10
C ARG A 285 -7.84 -13.44 18.63
N LEU A 286 -8.85 -13.51 17.78
CA LEU A 286 -10.25 -13.44 18.18
C LEU A 286 -10.62 -14.61 19.10
N ALA A 287 -11.66 -14.43 19.90
CA ALA A 287 -12.29 -15.55 20.59
C ALA A 287 -12.94 -16.51 19.57
N PRO A 288 -12.92 -17.83 19.81
CA PRO A 288 -13.64 -18.77 18.94
C PRO A 288 -15.13 -18.43 18.88
N ILE A 289 -15.72 -18.59 17.70
CA ILE A 289 -17.14 -18.31 17.48
C ILE A 289 -17.82 -19.50 16.79
N ALA A 290 -19.02 -19.85 17.24
CA ALA A 290 -19.78 -20.94 16.64
C ALA A 290 -20.45 -20.50 15.33
N LYS A 291 -20.58 -21.43 14.39
CA LYS A 291 -21.09 -21.16 13.03
C LYS A 291 -22.52 -20.62 13.00
N ASP A 292 -23.33 -20.95 14.00
CA ASP A 292 -24.72 -20.48 14.13
C ASP A 292 -24.86 -19.16 14.90
N HIS A 293 -23.75 -18.55 15.32
CA HIS A 293 -23.76 -17.25 15.99
C HIS A 293 -24.08 -16.12 14.99
N ALA A 294 -24.88 -15.14 15.42
CA ALA A 294 -25.32 -14.02 14.56
C ALA A 294 -24.16 -13.19 13.98
N ASP A 295 -23.05 -13.07 14.71
CA ASP A 295 -21.87 -12.33 14.28
C ASP A 295 -20.82 -13.23 13.61
N PHE A 296 -21.15 -14.46 13.20
CA PHE A 296 -20.17 -15.41 12.69
C PHE A 296 -19.38 -14.83 11.50
N ALA A 297 -20.05 -14.28 10.50
CA ALA A 297 -19.40 -13.69 9.32
C ALA A 297 -18.44 -12.53 9.67
N LYS A 298 -18.73 -11.78 10.72
CA LYS A 298 -17.92 -10.62 11.16
C LYS A 298 -16.74 -10.97 12.06
N LYS A 299 -16.78 -12.12 12.70
CA LYS A 299 -15.81 -12.55 13.73
C LYS A 299 -15.14 -13.87 13.41
N SER A 300 -15.33 -14.38 12.19
CA SER A 300 -14.59 -15.51 11.64
C SER A 300 -13.99 -15.11 10.30
N MET A 301 -12.83 -15.63 10.00
CA MET A 301 -12.25 -15.52 8.66
C MET A 301 -12.95 -16.53 7.74
N GLN A 302 -13.31 -16.14 6.51
CA GLN A 302 -13.95 -17.07 5.60
C GLN A 302 -12.96 -18.14 5.17
N ASP A 303 -11.87 -17.74 4.56
CA ASP A 303 -10.76 -18.62 4.18
C ASP A 303 -9.45 -18.01 4.70
N VAL A 304 -8.56 -18.81 5.27
CA VAL A 304 -7.23 -18.30 5.58
C VAL A 304 -6.45 -18.08 4.28
N LEU A 305 -6.57 -19.01 3.34
CA LEU A 305 -6.03 -18.88 1.98
C LEU A 305 -7.12 -19.21 0.97
N LYS A 306 -7.48 -18.26 0.12
CA LYS A 306 -8.36 -18.44 -1.03
C LYS A 306 -7.58 -18.20 -2.32
N ILE A 307 -7.30 -19.27 -3.08
CA ILE A 307 -6.66 -19.19 -4.40
C ILE A 307 -7.67 -19.67 -5.42
N ARG A 308 -8.02 -18.83 -6.39
CA ARG A 308 -9.14 -19.11 -7.31
C ARG A 308 -8.93 -18.54 -8.71
N ARG A 309 -9.88 -18.77 -9.57
CA ARG A 309 -10.01 -18.13 -10.90
C ARG A 309 -8.74 -18.19 -11.73
N GLY A 310 -8.04 -19.36 -11.68
CA GLY A 310 -6.84 -19.62 -12.46
C GLY A 310 -5.52 -19.17 -11.82
N ALA A 311 -5.54 -18.51 -10.68
CA ALA A 311 -4.35 -18.13 -9.95
C ALA A 311 -3.50 -19.34 -9.57
N LYS A 312 -2.17 -19.20 -9.65
CA LYS A 312 -1.19 -20.16 -9.20
C LYS A 312 -0.35 -19.56 -8.09
N ALA A 313 -0.30 -20.23 -6.95
CA ALA A 313 0.46 -19.81 -5.79
C ALA A 313 1.59 -20.80 -5.48
N THR A 314 2.77 -20.26 -5.11
CA THR A 314 3.85 -21.01 -4.47
C THR A 314 4.03 -20.43 -3.07
N ILE A 315 3.53 -21.13 -2.04
CA ILE A 315 3.58 -20.66 -0.65
C ILE A 315 4.46 -21.61 0.17
N THR A 316 5.52 -21.07 0.79
CA THR A 316 6.48 -21.83 1.56
C THR A 316 6.63 -21.27 2.97
N ASN A 317 6.79 -22.16 3.96
CA ASN A 317 6.94 -21.80 5.36
C ASN A 317 5.79 -20.90 5.87
N ALA A 318 4.54 -21.32 5.64
CA ALA A 318 3.35 -20.63 6.15
C ALA A 318 2.91 -21.19 7.50
N LEU A 319 2.51 -20.30 8.40
CA LEU A 319 1.96 -20.64 9.73
C LEU A 319 0.62 -19.96 9.93
N VAL A 320 -0.38 -20.71 10.29
CA VAL A 320 -1.68 -20.21 10.77
C VAL A 320 -1.81 -20.50 12.22
N LYS A 321 -2.12 -19.51 13.05
CA LYS A 321 -2.21 -19.66 14.51
C LYS A 321 -3.26 -18.73 15.13
N GLY A 322 -3.45 -18.87 16.42
CA GLY A 322 -4.38 -18.08 17.21
C GLY A 322 -5.56 -18.89 17.72
N THR A 323 -6.54 -18.22 18.32
CA THR A 323 -7.75 -18.82 18.89
C THR A 323 -9.00 -18.54 18.06
N GLY A 324 -8.90 -17.66 17.06
CA GLY A 324 -10.03 -17.29 16.19
C GLY A 324 -10.55 -18.46 15.35
N THR A 325 -11.67 -18.24 14.72
CA THR A 325 -12.34 -19.23 13.85
C THR A 325 -12.09 -18.89 12.39
N ALA A 326 -11.79 -19.90 11.57
CA ALA A 326 -11.86 -19.86 10.12
C ALA A 326 -12.84 -20.91 9.61
N GLN A 327 -13.51 -20.63 8.48
CA GLN A 327 -14.38 -21.63 7.87
C GLN A 327 -13.55 -22.68 7.15
N ASP A 328 -12.62 -22.25 6.28
CA ASP A 328 -11.65 -23.12 5.62
C ASP A 328 -10.23 -22.61 5.89
N VAL A 329 -9.25 -23.52 5.97
CA VAL A 329 -7.83 -23.11 6.06
C VAL A 329 -7.31 -22.81 4.68
N ILE A 330 -7.58 -23.66 3.68
CA ILE A 330 -7.16 -23.50 2.29
C ILE A 330 -8.34 -23.83 1.40
N ASP A 331 -8.81 -22.86 0.63
CA ASP A 331 -9.78 -23.05 -0.46
C ASP A 331 -9.10 -22.79 -1.80
N LEU A 332 -9.05 -23.83 -2.64
CA LEU A 332 -8.42 -23.82 -3.97
C LEU A 332 -9.44 -24.03 -5.10
N ASP A 333 -10.72 -23.80 -4.83
CA ASP A 333 -11.75 -23.98 -5.85
C ASP A 333 -11.54 -22.97 -6.98
N GLY A 334 -11.24 -23.50 -8.17
CA GLY A 334 -10.85 -22.72 -9.34
C GLY A 334 -9.38 -22.29 -9.42
N ALA A 335 -8.51 -22.72 -8.49
CA ALA A 335 -7.08 -22.49 -8.56
C ALA A 335 -6.40 -23.27 -9.70
N ASN A 336 -5.22 -22.81 -10.13
CA ASN A 336 -4.37 -23.57 -11.05
C ASN A 336 -3.81 -24.81 -10.35
N ALA A 337 -3.88 -25.97 -10.99
CA ALA A 337 -3.43 -27.25 -10.45
C ALA A 337 -1.91 -27.30 -10.14
N GLY A 338 -1.12 -26.37 -10.65
CA GLY A 338 0.30 -26.21 -10.33
C GLY A 338 0.56 -25.49 -8.98
N THR A 339 -0.48 -25.10 -8.24
CA THR A 339 -0.34 -24.48 -6.92
C THR A 339 0.36 -25.41 -5.94
N SER A 340 1.31 -24.87 -5.17
CA SER A 340 2.13 -25.56 -4.18
C SER A 340 2.12 -24.77 -2.87
N ILE A 341 1.71 -25.43 -1.77
CA ILE A 341 1.58 -24.80 -0.45
C ILE A 341 2.17 -25.73 0.60
N SER A 342 3.06 -25.21 1.44
CA SER A 342 3.52 -25.83 2.69
C SER A 342 3.10 -24.94 3.85
N LEU A 343 2.15 -25.43 4.67
CA LEU A 343 1.51 -24.66 5.75
C LEU A 343 1.43 -25.49 7.01
N THR A 344 1.71 -24.90 8.16
CA THR A 344 1.38 -25.45 9.49
C THR A 344 0.14 -24.74 10.02
N ASN A 345 -0.91 -25.53 10.30
CA ASN A 345 -2.13 -25.03 10.93
C ASN A 345 -2.14 -25.35 12.42
N GLN A 346 -2.24 -24.32 13.25
CA GLN A 346 -2.37 -24.40 14.70
C GLN A 346 -3.77 -23.95 15.21
N LEU A 347 -4.68 -23.54 14.30
CA LEU A 347 -6.06 -23.23 14.71
C LEU A 347 -6.77 -24.49 15.15
N THR A 348 -7.46 -24.41 16.28
CA THR A 348 -8.35 -25.46 16.77
C THR A 348 -9.80 -25.21 16.39
N SER A 349 -10.13 -24.02 15.93
CA SER A 349 -11.49 -23.54 15.62
C SER A 349 -11.65 -23.38 14.09
N VAL A 350 -11.55 -24.49 13.36
CA VAL A 350 -11.84 -24.55 11.92
C VAL A 350 -13.16 -25.27 11.73
N THR A 351 -14.07 -24.70 10.93
CA THR A 351 -15.42 -25.25 10.74
C THR A 351 -15.50 -26.27 9.63
N SER A 352 -14.56 -26.25 8.67
CA SER A 352 -14.45 -27.27 7.62
C SER A 352 -13.79 -28.53 8.14
N ALA A 353 -14.37 -29.68 7.82
CA ALA A 353 -13.80 -30.98 8.19
C ALA A 353 -12.49 -31.28 7.46
N ASP A 354 -12.32 -30.72 6.27
CA ASP A 354 -11.26 -31.11 5.34
C ASP A 354 -10.05 -30.16 5.32
N HIS A 355 -10.08 -29.05 5.98
CA HIS A 355 -9.00 -28.04 6.05
C HIS A 355 -8.44 -27.57 4.68
N ILE A 356 -8.57 -28.37 3.64
CA ILE A 356 -8.19 -28.11 2.25
C ILE A 356 -9.39 -28.44 1.37
N LYS A 357 -9.81 -27.47 0.55
CA LYS A 357 -10.95 -27.62 -0.37
C LYS A 357 -10.53 -27.16 -1.78
N PRO A 358 -10.75 -27.98 -2.82
CA PRO A 358 -11.16 -29.39 -2.74
C PRO A 358 -10.03 -30.29 -2.22
N THR A 359 -10.38 -31.44 -1.69
CA THR A 359 -9.43 -32.42 -1.11
C THR A 359 -8.56 -33.14 -2.13
N THR A 360 -8.85 -33.00 -3.43
CA THR A 360 -8.15 -33.65 -4.54
C THR A 360 -7.76 -32.65 -5.61
N GLY A 361 -6.79 -33.02 -6.44
CA GLY A 361 -6.34 -32.17 -7.57
C GLY A 361 -5.09 -31.34 -7.29
N PHE A 362 -4.65 -31.23 -6.03
CA PHE A 362 -3.50 -30.41 -5.63
C PHE A 362 -2.44 -31.22 -4.87
N PRO A 363 -1.63 -32.06 -5.57
CA PRO A 363 -0.68 -32.97 -4.92
C PRO A 363 0.44 -32.28 -4.15
N ASN A 364 0.72 -31.01 -4.45
CA ASN A 364 1.78 -30.24 -3.82
C ASN A 364 1.27 -29.30 -2.72
N VAL A 365 -0.01 -29.40 -2.32
CA VAL A 365 -0.58 -28.64 -1.21
C VAL A 365 -0.63 -29.51 0.03
N LYS A 366 0.00 -29.02 1.11
CA LYS A 366 0.15 -29.80 2.34
C LYS A 366 -0.06 -28.91 3.56
N ILE A 367 -0.86 -29.45 4.50
CA ILE A 367 -0.86 -28.99 5.88
C ILE A 367 0.07 -29.96 6.64
N GLU A 368 1.19 -29.47 7.11
CA GLU A 368 2.26 -30.27 7.72
C GLU A 368 2.88 -29.53 8.91
N ALA A 369 3.55 -30.25 9.80
CA ALA A 369 4.24 -29.64 10.92
C ALA A 369 5.60 -29.09 10.49
N GLY A 370 6.09 -28.08 11.22
CA GLY A 370 7.48 -27.60 11.10
C GLY A 370 7.66 -26.24 10.41
N ASN A 371 6.63 -25.70 9.77
CA ASN A 371 6.70 -24.32 9.28
C ASN A 371 6.64 -23.35 10.49
N THR A 372 7.52 -22.37 10.47
CA THR A 372 7.68 -21.37 11.56
C THR A 372 7.02 -20.04 11.24
N GLY A 373 6.63 -19.85 9.98
CA GLY A 373 6.03 -18.60 9.51
C GLY A 373 7.01 -17.43 9.45
N CYS A 374 6.46 -16.25 9.51
CA CYS A 374 7.18 -15.00 9.50
C CYS A 374 7.74 -14.68 10.90
N PRO A 375 9.04 -14.35 11.04
CA PRO A 375 9.60 -13.91 12.32
C PRO A 375 9.03 -12.55 12.74
N THR A 376 8.88 -12.32 14.05
CA THR A 376 8.27 -11.09 14.59
C THR A 376 9.28 -10.00 14.91
N ASP A 377 10.53 -10.35 15.19
CA ASP A 377 11.61 -9.43 15.57
C ASP A 377 11.92 -8.39 14.49
N ILE A 378 11.72 -8.74 13.22
CA ILE A 378 11.90 -7.82 12.07
C ILE A 378 10.94 -6.63 12.10
N PHE A 379 9.84 -6.71 12.87
CA PHE A 379 8.83 -5.66 13.01
C PHE A 379 8.98 -4.81 14.29
N ALA A 380 10.07 -4.97 15.04
CA ALA A 380 10.31 -4.20 16.27
C ALA A 380 10.21 -2.67 16.07
N TRP A 381 10.57 -2.20 14.87
CA TRP A 381 10.52 -0.79 14.47
C TRP A 381 9.10 -0.19 14.43
N THR A 382 8.06 -1.03 14.29
CA THR A 382 6.66 -0.58 14.25
C THR A 382 6.17 -0.13 15.62
N GLY A 383 6.75 -0.66 16.69
CA GLY A 383 6.27 -0.53 18.06
C GLY A 383 5.12 -1.48 18.40
N TYR A 384 4.64 -2.29 17.43
CA TYR A 384 3.60 -3.28 17.66
C TYR A 384 4.06 -4.35 18.65
N LYS A 385 3.14 -4.83 19.50
CA LYS A 385 3.42 -5.87 20.53
C LYS A 385 2.75 -7.18 20.14
N PHE A 386 3.58 -8.13 19.76
CA PHE A 386 3.14 -9.48 19.36
C PHE A 386 2.67 -10.33 20.53
#